data_d16ad918f76dd4d31315fa08e0ff3219
#
_entry.id   d16ad918f76dd4d31315fa08e0ff3219
#
_cell.length_a   1.000
_cell.length_b   1.000
_cell.length_c   1.000
_cell.angle_alpha   90.00
_cell.angle_beta   90.00
_cell.angle_gamma   90.00
#
_symmetry.space_group_name_H-M   'P 1'
#
loop_
_entity.id
_entity.type
_entity.pdbx_description
1 polymer ?
#
loop_
_entity_poly.entity_id
_entity_poly.type
_entity_poly.pdbx_seq_one_letter_code
_entity_poly.pdbx_strand_id
1 'polypeptide(L)'
;FSICFGDLLFFCTATIQGEENCMELQIYHSVNEGLYLWNGTSGLLIDGLHRGREIGFSDTSEQYICMMRQGRSFFAKPNDLLFTHIHEDHYDQALVDEFQQRYPGRIVYAPGLDKDNIQPVVLEHGIARMQIEEYEVYAFTTVHDGKIYEDEPHCSYLIRWKNRWIWVSGDAILVPELADRIRTYTGQDNVWKAFVMVYQISSESGKAFLKKLVPEQICLYHLPYPEDDRCHFCNLAEQKCRQCKAEGLPVKMIESDSFIDS
;
A
#
# COMPACT_ATOMS: atom_id res chain seq x y z
N PHE A 1 -9.43 31.16 2.18
CA PHE A 1 -8.00 31.26 1.84
C PHE A 1 -7.21 30.59 2.97
N SER A 2 -7.01 29.27 2.88
CA SER A 2 -6.10 28.55 3.76
C SER A 2 -4.71 28.65 3.14
N ILE A 3 -3.80 29.23 3.88
CA ILE A 3 -2.39 29.36 3.51
C ILE A 3 -1.74 28.03 3.92
N CYS A 4 -1.41 27.18 2.96
CA CYS A 4 -0.55 26.03 3.19
C CYS A 4 0.89 26.51 3.44
N PHE A 5 1.29 26.60 4.69
CA PHE A 5 2.68 26.82 5.08
C PHE A 5 3.36 25.47 5.33
N GLY A 6 4.42 25.22 4.60
CA GLY A 6 5.31 24.11 4.84
C GLY A 6 5.88 23.51 3.54
N ASP A 7 6.87 24.20 2.94
CA ASP A 7 7.69 23.59 1.90
C ASP A 7 8.58 22.50 2.51
N LEU A 8 8.15 21.24 2.48
CA LEU A 8 9.09 20.13 2.63
C LEU A 8 9.83 19.96 1.30
N LEU A 9 10.79 20.87 1.04
CA LEU A 9 11.82 20.72 0.03
C LEU A 9 12.81 19.65 0.48
N PHE A 10 12.57 18.41 0.17
CA PHE A 10 13.58 17.36 0.13
C PHE A 10 13.63 16.74 -1.26
N PHE A 11 13.98 17.54 -2.26
CA PHE A 11 14.64 17.02 -3.44
C PHE A 11 16.12 17.28 -3.28
N CYS A 12 16.87 16.22 -2.98
CA CYS A 12 18.32 16.26 -3.04
C CYS A 12 18.72 16.63 -4.48
N THR A 13 19.15 17.87 -4.71
CA THR A 13 19.83 18.26 -5.95
C THR A 13 21.21 17.64 -5.93
N ALA A 14 21.34 16.39 -6.36
CA ALA A 14 22.62 15.77 -6.66
C ALA A 14 23.11 16.31 -8.01
N THR A 15 24.15 17.09 -7.96
CA THR A 15 24.90 17.60 -9.12
C THR A 15 25.55 16.43 -9.86
N ILE A 16 25.34 16.41 -11.16
CA ILE A 16 25.79 15.39 -12.11
C ILE A 16 27.32 15.29 -12.13
N GLN A 17 27.84 14.15 -11.75
CA GLN A 17 29.09 13.59 -12.30
C GLN A 17 28.96 12.08 -12.35
N GLY A 18 28.77 11.53 -13.54
CA GLY A 18 29.20 10.26 -14.11
C GLY A 18 29.21 8.98 -13.25
N GLU A 19 28.19 8.71 -12.45
CA GLU A 19 27.84 7.38 -11.97
C GLU A 19 26.36 7.18 -12.32
N GLU A 20 25.98 6.03 -12.88
CA GLU A 20 24.59 5.63 -12.98
C GLU A 20 24.05 5.64 -11.54
N ASN A 21 23.44 6.74 -11.14
CA ASN A 21 22.77 6.86 -9.86
C ASN A 21 21.67 5.79 -9.87
N CYS A 22 21.97 4.67 -9.26
CA CYS A 22 20.98 3.61 -9.04
C CYS A 22 19.94 4.18 -8.09
N MET A 23 18.93 4.88 -8.66
CA MET A 23 17.84 5.45 -7.90
C MET A 23 17.22 4.31 -7.12
N GLU A 24 17.20 4.45 -5.81
CA GLU A 24 16.57 3.47 -4.92
C GLU A 24 15.05 3.67 -4.91
N LEU A 25 14.33 2.56 -4.75
CA LEU A 25 12.90 2.62 -4.55
C LEU A 25 12.59 3.25 -3.20
N GLN A 26 11.86 4.34 -3.24
CA GLN A 26 11.33 5.01 -2.05
C GLN A 26 9.89 4.58 -1.82
N ILE A 27 9.52 4.36 -0.58
CA ILE A 27 8.16 4.06 -0.18
C ILE A 27 7.73 5.09 0.84
N TYR A 28 6.61 5.76 0.57
CA TYR A 28 5.98 6.67 1.49
C TYR A 28 4.67 6.06 1.98
N HIS A 29 4.41 6.13 3.27
CA HIS A 29 3.16 5.73 3.89
C HIS A 29 2.38 7.00 4.25
N SER A 30 1.17 7.15 3.73
CA SER A 30 0.30 8.28 4.08
C SER A 30 -0.38 8.03 5.42
N VAL A 31 -1.48 7.29 5.42
CA VAL A 31 -2.20 6.86 6.63
C VAL A 31 -3.03 5.63 6.28
N ASN A 32 -3.50 4.89 7.26
CA ASN A 32 -4.19 3.62 7.10
C ASN A 32 -3.36 2.67 6.22
N GLU A 33 -3.81 2.39 5.00
CA GLU A 33 -3.12 1.52 4.03
C GLU A 33 -2.52 2.27 2.84
N GLY A 34 -2.57 3.60 2.85
CA GLY A 34 -2.07 4.41 1.75
C GLY A 34 -0.55 4.31 1.57
N LEU A 35 -0.12 3.71 0.46
CA LEU A 35 1.28 3.55 0.10
C LEU A 35 1.58 4.23 -1.24
N TYR A 36 2.72 4.89 -1.31
CA TYR A 36 3.25 5.44 -2.55
C TYR A 36 4.64 4.89 -2.82
N LEU A 37 4.77 4.16 -3.92
CA LEU A 37 6.04 3.62 -4.41
C LEU A 37 6.60 4.59 -5.44
N TRP A 38 7.85 5.04 -5.26
CA TRP A 38 8.53 5.97 -6.15
C TRP A 38 9.91 5.46 -6.55
N ASN A 39 10.15 5.31 -7.85
CA ASN A 39 11.41 4.79 -8.40
C ASN A 39 12.29 5.86 -9.05
N GLY A 40 11.93 7.14 -8.89
CA GLY A 40 12.63 8.30 -9.49
C GLY A 40 12.06 8.75 -10.83
N THR A 41 11.31 7.91 -11.53
CA THR A 41 10.72 8.21 -12.84
C THR A 41 9.20 8.10 -12.85
N SER A 42 8.67 7.08 -12.20
CA SER A 42 7.24 6.79 -12.09
C SER A 42 6.86 6.41 -10.67
N GLY A 43 5.59 6.59 -10.33
CA GLY A 43 5.02 6.24 -9.05
C GLY A 43 3.82 5.32 -9.19
N LEU A 44 3.57 4.56 -8.13
CA LEU A 44 2.37 3.75 -7.98
C LEU A 44 1.76 4.06 -6.61
N LEU A 45 0.52 4.54 -6.63
CA LEU A 45 -0.24 4.85 -5.41
C LEU A 45 -1.19 3.69 -5.12
N ILE A 46 -1.13 3.16 -3.90
CA ILE A 46 -1.94 2.02 -3.46
C ILE A 46 -2.78 2.49 -2.27
N ASP A 47 -4.10 2.30 -2.33
CA ASP A 47 -5.07 2.62 -1.26
C ASP A 47 -4.90 4.04 -0.65
N GLY A 48 -4.40 5.00 -1.42
CA GLY A 48 -3.96 6.30 -0.89
C GLY A 48 -4.97 7.44 -1.03
N LEU A 49 -6.19 7.18 -1.53
CA LEU A 49 -7.26 8.16 -1.67
C LEU A 49 -8.54 7.64 -1.03
N HIS A 50 -8.74 7.95 0.24
CA HIS A 50 -9.80 7.37 1.08
C HIS A 50 -10.36 8.36 2.11
N ARG A 51 -11.52 7.99 2.71
CA ARG A 51 -12.24 8.74 3.75
C ARG A 51 -12.74 7.78 4.84
N GLY A 52 -11.85 7.29 5.70
CA GLY A 52 -12.14 6.27 6.70
C GLY A 52 -12.59 6.77 8.07
N ARG A 53 -12.69 8.10 8.31
CA ARG A 53 -12.94 8.66 9.67
C ARG A 53 -14.29 8.23 10.27
N GLU A 54 -15.32 8.08 9.47
CA GLU A 54 -16.66 7.69 9.93
C GLU A 54 -16.64 6.27 10.52
N ILE A 55 -15.83 5.37 9.99
CA ILE A 55 -15.73 3.97 10.42
C ILE A 55 -14.60 3.69 11.41
N GLY A 56 -13.92 4.74 11.89
CA GLY A 56 -12.90 4.64 12.96
C GLY A 56 -11.47 4.56 12.48
N PHE A 57 -11.23 4.85 11.20
CA PHE A 57 -9.92 5.09 10.62
C PHE A 57 -9.69 6.58 10.38
N SER A 58 -8.65 6.94 9.62
CA SER A 58 -8.40 8.33 9.27
C SER A 58 -8.77 8.61 7.82
N ASP A 59 -9.06 9.88 7.52
CA ASP A 59 -9.11 10.36 6.15
C ASP A 59 -7.68 10.54 5.62
N THR A 60 -7.48 10.38 4.31
CA THR A 60 -6.28 10.89 3.64
C THR A 60 -6.08 12.36 4.01
N SER A 61 -4.86 12.74 4.42
CA SER A 61 -4.61 14.08 4.97
C SER A 61 -4.92 15.18 3.95
N GLU A 62 -5.43 16.31 4.43
CA GLU A 62 -5.69 17.47 3.55
C GLU A 62 -4.42 18.01 2.90
N GLN A 63 -3.24 17.82 3.53
CA GLN A 63 -1.96 18.16 2.93
C GLN A 63 -1.68 17.29 1.70
N TYR A 64 -1.91 15.99 1.80
CA TYR A 64 -1.72 15.05 0.69
C TYR A 64 -2.69 15.34 -0.46
N ILE A 65 -3.97 15.57 -0.15
CA ILE A 65 -4.99 15.96 -1.12
C ILE A 65 -4.62 17.30 -1.79
N CYS A 66 -4.12 18.26 -1.02
CA CYS A 66 -3.67 19.55 -1.56
C CYS A 66 -2.48 19.38 -2.54
N MET A 67 -1.53 18.48 -2.24
CA MET A 67 -0.44 18.15 -3.17
C MET A 67 -0.99 17.54 -4.48
N MET A 68 -1.98 16.65 -4.37
CA MET A 68 -2.66 16.07 -5.54
C MET A 68 -3.31 17.17 -6.39
N ARG A 69 -4.12 18.04 -5.79
CA ARG A 69 -4.83 19.14 -6.49
C ARG A 69 -3.88 20.11 -7.18
N GLN A 70 -2.72 20.35 -6.59
CA GLN A 70 -1.72 21.28 -7.11
C GLN A 70 -0.73 20.63 -8.09
N GLY A 71 -0.67 19.31 -8.18
CA GLY A 71 0.32 18.61 -8.98
C GLY A 71 1.73 18.82 -8.43
N ARG A 72 1.90 18.76 -7.11
CA ARG A 72 3.17 18.96 -6.41
C ARG A 72 3.64 17.69 -5.72
N SER A 73 4.92 17.65 -5.32
CA SER A 73 5.53 16.54 -4.61
C SER A 73 5.31 15.22 -5.35
N PHE A 74 4.69 14.22 -4.72
CA PHE A 74 4.38 12.90 -5.31
C PHE A 74 3.55 12.99 -6.59
N PHE A 75 2.72 14.01 -6.71
CA PHE A 75 1.84 14.27 -7.85
C PHE A 75 2.44 15.21 -8.89
N ALA A 76 3.72 15.61 -8.76
CA ALA A 76 4.42 16.39 -9.78
C ALA A 76 4.63 15.60 -11.08
N LYS A 77 4.66 14.28 -10.99
CA LYS A 77 4.61 13.35 -12.12
C LYS A 77 3.37 12.48 -12.01
N PRO A 78 2.74 12.16 -13.14
CA PRO A 78 1.54 11.34 -13.12
C PRO A 78 1.83 9.93 -12.62
N ASN A 79 0.95 9.43 -11.77
CA ASN A 79 1.03 8.10 -11.19
C ASN A 79 -0.27 7.36 -11.51
N ASP A 80 -0.21 6.04 -11.59
CA ASP A 80 -1.41 5.21 -11.61
C ASP A 80 -1.84 4.84 -10.19
N LEU A 81 -3.13 4.54 -10.02
CA LEU A 81 -3.70 4.14 -8.74
C LEU A 81 -4.08 2.67 -8.75
N LEU A 82 -3.83 2.01 -7.63
CA LEU A 82 -4.16 0.62 -7.40
C LEU A 82 -4.89 0.50 -6.06
N PHE A 83 -6.03 -0.17 -6.04
CA PHE A 83 -6.81 -0.41 -4.83
C PHE A 83 -6.88 -1.89 -4.52
N THR A 84 -6.71 -2.27 -3.24
CA THR A 84 -6.89 -3.65 -2.79
C THR A 84 -8.36 -4.03 -2.78
N HIS A 85 -9.23 -3.11 -2.40
CA HIS A 85 -10.69 -3.20 -2.42
C HIS A 85 -11.31 -1.79 -2.26
N ILE A 86 -12.63 -1.71 -2.07
CA ILE A 86 -13.36 -0.43 -2.17
C ILE A 86 -14.05 0.00 -0.87
N HIS A 87 -13.58 -0.45 0.30
CA HIS A 87 -14.06 0.09 1.57
C HIS A 87 -13.61 1.54 1.76
N GLU A 88 -14.32 2.29 2.60
CA GLU A 88 -14.14 3.73 2.76
C GLU A 88 -12.76 4.13 3.29
N ASP A 89 -12.08 3.28 4.03
CA ASP A 89 -10.73 3.48 4.55
C ASP A 89 -9.61 3.14 3.53
N HIS A 90 -9.98 2.64 2.34
CA HIS A 90 -9.09 2.38 1.20
C HIS A 90 -9.41 3.27 0.00
N TYR A 91 -10.68 3.51 -0.25
CA TYR A 91 -11.19 4.11 -1.48
C TYR A 91 -12.24 5.19 -1.20
N ASP A 92 -12.11 6.33 -1.87
CA ASP A 92 -13.15 7.35 -1.93
C ASP A 92 -13.40 7.76 -3.38
N GLN A 93 -14.63 7.54 -3.86
CA GLN A 93 -15.00 7.80 -5.25
C GLN A 93 -14.79 9.27 -5.63
N ALA A 94 -15.10 10.22 -4.74
CA ALA A 94 -15.00 11.64 -5.06
C ALA A 94 -13.53 12.07 -5.21
N LEU A 95 -12.62 11.54 -4.38
CA LEU A 95 -11.19 11.79 -4.51
C LEU A 95 -10.60 11.13 -5.76
N VAL A 96 -11.07 9.95 -6.11
CA VAL A 96 -10.65 9.25 -7.34
C VAL A 96 -11.13 10.01 -8.57
N ASP A 97 -12.39 10.47 -8.60
CA ASP A 97 -12.92 11.29 -9.70
C ASP A 97 -12.13 12.60 -9.85
N GLU A 98 -11.79 13.25 -8.73
CA GLU A 98 -10.97 14.44 -8.72
C GLU A 98 -9.56 14.18 -9.24
N PHE A 99 -8.95 13.08 -8.86
CA PHE A 99 -7.65 12.64 -9.38
C PHE A 99 -7.71 12.42 -10.90
N GLN A 100 -8.70 11.69 -11.40
CA GLN A 100 -8.84 11.41 -12.83
C GLN A 100 -9.11 12.68 -13.66
N GLN A 101 -9.88 13.62 -13.13
CA GLN A 101 -10.07 14.93 -13.76
C GLN A 101 -8.77 15.73 -13.83
N ARG A 102 -7.96 15.66 -12.78
CA ARG A 102 -6.68 16.38 -12.70
C ARG A 102 -5.59 15.74 -13.56
N TYR A 103 -5.60 14.41 -13.69
CA TYR A 103 -4.59 13.62 -14.38
C TYR A 103 -5.22 12.72 -15.46
N PRO A 104 -5.76 13.32 -16.54
CA PRO A 104 -6.39 12.53 -17.59
C PRO A 104 -5.37 11.58 -18.24
N GLY A 105 -5.81 10.34 -18.46
CA GLY A 105 -4.96 9.28 -19.01
C GLY A 105 -4.19 8.45 -17.98
N ARG A 106 -4.34 8.74 -16.70
CA ARG A 106 -3.88 7.84 -15.64
C ARG A 106 -4.92 6.76 -15.40
N ILE A 107 -4.42 5.56 -15.09
CA ILE A 107 -5.28 4.39 -14.90
C ILE A 107 -5.53 4.18 -13.42
N VAL A 108 -6.77 3.86 -13.10
CA VAL A 108 -7.19 3.42 -11.77
C VAL A 108 -7.58 1.96 -11.87
N TYR A 109 -6.97 1.12 -11.07
CA TYR A 109 -7.24 -0.31 -10.98
C TYR A 109 -7.96 -0.60 -9.66
N ALA A 110 -9.16 -1.16 -9.71
CA ALA A 110 -9.90 -1.55 -8.52
C ALA A 110 -10.66 -2.86 -8.74
N PRO A 111 -10.56 -3.84 -7.80
CA PRO A 111 -11.37 -5.06 -7.86
C PRO A 111 -12.86 -4.73 -7.75
N GLY A 112 -13.68 -5.44 -8.53
CA GLY A 112 -15.14 -5.33 -8.43
C GLY A 112 -15.76 -4.05 -8.99
N LEU A 113 -14.97 -3.06 -9.40
CA LEU A 113 -15.47 -1.86 -10.06
C LEU A 113 -15.31 -1.96 -11.57
N ASP A 114 -16.45 -1.85 -12.27
CA ASP A 114 -16.53 -1.68 -13.72
C ASP A 114 -17.21 -0.33 -14.01
N LYS A 115 -16.40 0.72 -14.07
CA LYS A 115 -16.85 2.09 -14.35
C LYS A 115 -15.97 2.71 -15.41
N ASP A 116 -16.51 3.72 -16.08
CA ASP A 116 -15.75 4.56 -17.01
C ASP A 116 -14.47 5.07 -16.31
N ASN A 117 -13.32 4.84 -16.94
CA ASN A 117 -11.98 5.20 -16.47
C ASN A 117 -11.43 4.41 -15.25
N ILE A 118 -12.14 3.41 -14.75
CA ILE A 118 -11.60 2.45 -13.78
C ILE A 118 -11.44 1.12 -14.47
N GLN A 119 -10.24 0.54 -14.41
CA GLN A 119 -9.99 -0.79 -14.95
C GLN A 119 -10.25 -1.83 -13.87
N PRO A 120 -11.19 -2.76 -14.10
CA PRO A 120 -11.35 -3.89 -13.19
C PRO A 120 -10.08 -4.74 -13.22
N VAL A 121 -9.70 -5.25 -12.07
CA VAL A 121 -8.64 -6.26 -11.98
C VAL A 121 -9.24 -7.59 -12.39
N VAL A 122 -8.98 -8.00 -13.63
CA VAL A 122 -9.50 -9.26 -14.18
C VAL A 122 -8.58 -10.39 -13.78
N LEU A 123 -9.11 -11.34 -13.02
CA LEU A 123 -8.35 -12.43 -12.41
C LEU A 123 -8.64 -13.73 -13.15
N GLU A 124 -7.66 -14.27 -13.85
CA GLU A 124 -7.70 -15.62 -14.40
C GLU A 124 -7.17 -16.62 -13.36
N HIS A 125 -7.98 -17.59 -12.98
CA HIS A 125 -7.65 -18.56 -11.93
C HIS A 125 -7.20 -17.93 -10.61
N GLY A 126 -7.76 -16.76 -10.27
CA GLY A 126 -7.48 -16.03 -9.02
C GLY A 126 -6.16 -15.28 -9.01
N ILE A 127 -5.56 -15.02 -10.17
CA ILE A 127 -4.35 -14.20 -10.31
C ILE A 127 -4.45 -13.36 -11.59
N ALA A 128 -4.04 -12.09 -11.49
CA ALA A 128 -3.79 -11.25 -12.65
C ALA A 128 -2.34 -10.77 -12.66
N ARG A 129 -1.75 -10.63 -13.83
CA ARG A 129 -0.44 -9.99 -14.01
C ARG A 129 -0.63 -8.72 -14.81
N MET A 130 -0.11 -7.63 -14.27
CA MET A 130 -0.19 -6.30 -14.87
C MET A 130 1.21 -5.70 -14.96
N GLN A 131 1.46 -4.92 -16.01
CA GLN A 131 2.62 -4.04 -16.08
C GLN A 131 2.13 -2.62 -15.89
N ILE A 132 2.52 -1.98 -14.79
CA ILE A 132 2.18 -0.60 -14.48
C ILE A 132 3.47 0.20 -14.47
N GLU A 133 3.71 0.97 -15.52
CA GLU A 133 5.00 1.64 -15.75
C GLU A 133 6.18 0.65 -15.59
N GLU A 134 7.09 0.90 -14.66
CA GLU A 134 8.23 0.01 -14.38
C GLU A 134 7.94 -1.07 -13.33
N TYR A 135 6.71 -1.13 -12.81
CA TYR A 135 6.31 -2.11 -11.80
C TYR A 135 5.62 -3.31 -12.47
N GLU A 136 6.12 -4.50 -12.16
CA GLU A 136 5.42 -5.75 -12.46
C GLU A 136 4.53 -6.11 -11.27
N VAL A 137 3.22 -6.14 -11.48
CA VAL A 137 2.23 -6.31 -10.42
C VAL A 137 1.47 -7.63 -10.64
N TYR A 138 1.44 -8.44 -9.61
CA TYR A 138 0.62 -9.65 -9.55
C TYR A 138 -0.49 -9.40 -8.52
N ALA A 139 -1.74 -9.42 -8.97
CA ALA A 139 -2.90 -9.38 -8.10
C ALA A 139 -3.35 -10.80 -7.77
N PHE A 140 -3.53 -11.09 -6.50
CA PHE A 140 -4.04 -12.37 -6.00
C PHE A 140 -5.44 -12.15 -5.46
N THR A 141 -6.44 -12.92 -5.90
CA THR A 141 -7.72 -12.98 -5.21
C THR A 141 -7.47 -13.48 -3.79
N THR A 142 -7.93 -12.72 -2.83
CA THR A 142 -7.86 -13.04 -1.41
C THR A 142 -9.23 -12.82 -0.78
N VAL A 143 -9.50 -13.53 0.31
CA VAL A 143 -10.73 -13.35 1.08
C VAL A 143 -10.49 -12.22 2.08
N HIS A 144 -11.40 -11.26 2.12
CA HIS A 144 -11.37 -10.18 3.10
C HIS A 144 -11.56 -10.70 4.52
N ASP A 145 -10.85 -10.15 5.51
CA ASP A 145 -11.05 -10.48 6.92
C ASP A 145 -12.38 -9.93 7.41
N GLY A 146 -13.04 -10.70 8.29
CA GLY A 146 -14.37 -10.39 8.75
C GLY A 146 -15.47 -11.08 7.92
N LYS A 147 -16.22 -11.96 8.57
CA LYS A 147 -17.24 -12.81 7.94
C LYS A 147 -18.28 -12.05 7.12
N ILE A 148 -18.58 -10.80 7.49
CA ILE A 148 -19.56 -9.98 6.77
C ILE A 148 -19.02 -9.43 5.45
N TYR A 149 -17.70 -9.52 5.20
CA TYR A 149 -17.01 -9.01 4.04
C TYR A 149 -16.41 -10.12 3.16
N GLU A 150 -16.70 -11.41 3.46
CA GLU A 150 -16.10 -12.55 2.74
C GLU A 150 -16.38 -12.58 1.24
N ASP A 151 -17.49 -11.96 0.81
CA ASP A 151 -17.91 -11.84 -0.58
C ASP A 151 -17.43 -10.54 -1.26
N GLU A 152 -16.75 -9.64 -0.55
CA GLU A 152 -16.22 -8.40 -1.13
C GLU A 152 -15.08 -8.69 -2.09
N PRO A 153 -15.11 -8.12 -3.30
CA PRO A 153 -14.00 -8.24 -4.24
C PRO A 153 -12.72 -7.66 -3.64
N HIS A 154 -11.76 -8.52 -3.35
CA HIS A 154 -10.51 -8.16 -2.69
C HIS A 154 -9.30 -8.78 -3.40
N CYS A 155 -8.25 -7.97 -3.57
CA CYS A 155 -6.95 -8.40 -4.08
C CYS A 155 -5.83 -7.99 -3.15
N SER A 156 -4.92 -8.93 -2.90
CA SER A 156 -3.60 -8.60 -2.38
C SER A 156 -2.61 -8.50 -3.53
N TYR A 157 -1.56 -7.70 -3.39
CA TYR A 157 -0.61 -7.44 -4.46
C TYR A 157 0.81 -7.88 -4.13
N LEU A 158 1.45 -8.57 -5.08
CA LEU A 158 2.88 -8.80 -5.11
C LEU A 158 3.47 -7.90 -6.21
N ILE A 159 4.32 -6.97 -5.82
CA ILE A 159 4.86 -5.94 -6.70
C ILE A 159 6.36 -6.15 -6.84
N ARG A 160 6.84 -6.20 -8.07
CA ARG A 160 8.26 -6.28 -8.38
C ARG A 160 8.75 -4.99 -9.00
N TRP A 161 9.85 -4.47 -8.45
CA TRP A 161 10.67 -3.46 -9.09
C TRP A 161 12.12 -3.88 -9.05
N LYS A 162 12.72 -4.09 -10.23
CA LYS A 162 14.07 -4.69 -10.39
C LYS A 162 14.15 -6.04 -9.65
N ASN A 163 15.01 -6.15 -8.64
CA ASN A 163 15.21 -7.33 -7.81
C ASN A 163 14.49 -7.27 -6.44
N ARG A 164 13.64 -6.27 -6.23
CA ARG A 164 12.90 -6.10 -4.96
C ARG A 164 11.45 -6.54 -5.14
N TRP A 165 10.98 -7.40 -4.25
CA TRP A 165 9.61 -7.84 -4.16
C TRP A 165 8.92 -7.21 -2.96
N ILE A 166 7.73 -6.68 -3.16
CA ILE A 166 6.91 -6.05 -2.12
C ILE A 166 5.57 -6.77 -2.09
N TRP A 167 5.16 -7.17 -0.90
CA TRP A 167 3.83 -7.70 -0.65
C TRP A 167 2.95 -6.66 0.02
N VAL A 168 1.74 -6.46 -0.51
CA VAL A 168 0.69 -5.61 0.07
C VAL A 168 -0.52 -6.48 0.29
N SER A 169 -0.88 -6.72 1.55
CA SER A 169 -1.93 -7.66 1.90
C SER A 169 -3.34 -7.11 1.69
N GLY A 170 -3.55 -5.79 1.86
CA GLY A 170 -4.87 -5.27 2.13
C GLY A 170 -5.47 -5.97 3.36
N ASP A 171 -6.78 -6.05 3.42
CA ASP A 171 -7.54 -6.67 4.50
C ASP A 171 -7.70 -8.19 4.37
N ALA A 172 -6.75 -8.84 3.71
CA ALA A 172 -6.83 -10.27 3.44
C ALA A 172 -6.73 -11.15 4.68
N ILE A 173 -7.45 -12.26 4.68
CA ILE A 173 -7.10 -13.42 5.51
C ILE A 173 -5.84 -14.05 4.94
N LEU A 174 -4.75 -14.02 5.70
CA LEU A 174 -3.48 -14.64 5.29
C LEU A 174 -3.43 -16.11 5.69
N VAL A 175 -3.22 -16.98 4.70
CA VAL A 175 -3.09 -18.43 4.88
C VAL A 175 -1.76 -18.94 4.33
N PRO A 176 -1.15 -19.97 4.91
CA PRO A 176 0.16 -20.48 4.49
C PRO A 176 0.25 -20.90 3.02
N GLU A 177 -0.86 -21.35 2.43
CA GLU A 177 -0.96 -21.75 1.03
C GLU A 177 -0.79 -20.56 0.07
N LEU A 178 -1.19 -19.37 0.51
CA LEU A 178 -0.97 -18.13 -0.25
C LEU A 178 0.53 -17.81 -0.33
N ALA A 179 1.30 -18.05 0.74
CA ALA A 179 2.76 -17.89 0.70
C ALA A 179 3.41 -18.83 -0.32
N ASP A 180 2.94 -20.09 -0.44
CA ASP A 180 3.44 -21.02 -1.47
C ASP A 180 3.17 -20.46 -2.86
N ARG A 181 1.97 -19.95 -3.11
CA ARG A 181 1.62 -19.36 -4.41
C ARG A 181 2.51 -18.16 -4.73
N ILE A 182 2.75 -17.25 -3.77
CA ILE A 182 3.65 -16.10 -3.93
C ILE A 182 5.06 -16.57 -4.28
N ARG A 183 5.57 -17.57 -3.60
CA ARG A 183 6.92 -18.12 -3.84
C ARG A 183 7.09 -18.73 -5.23
N THR A 184 6.03 -19.11 -5.93
CA THR A 184 6.14 -19.54 -7.34
C THR A 184 6.57 -18.41 -8.28
N TYR A 185 6.34 -17.15 -7.89
CA TYR A 185 6.73 -15.96 -8.63
C TYR A 185 8.06 -15.38 -8.18
N THR A 186 8.32 -15.33 -6.88
CA THR A 186 9.59 -14.81 -6.34
C THR A 186 10.75 -15.79 -6.51
N GLY A 187 10.46 -17.09 -6.65
CA GLY A 187 11.50 -18.12 -6.77
C GLY A 187 12.37 -18.22 -5.51
N GLN A 188 13.67 -17.93 -5.67
CA GLN A 188 14.63 -17.92 -4.57
C GLN A 188 14.76 -16.53 -3.92
N ASP A 189 14.19 -15.50 -4.53
CA ASP A 189 14.27 -14.14 -4.01
C ASP A 189 13.38 -13.99 -2.77
N ASN A 190 13.83 -13.20 -1.82
CA ASN A 190 13.04 -12.84 -0.66
C ASN A 190 12.07 -11.70 -0.98
N VAL A 191 10.94 -11.67 -0.28
CA VAL A 191 10.11 -10.48 -0.24
C VAL A 191 10.83 -9.43 0.61
N TRP A 192 11.19 -8.30 0.00
CA TRP A 192 11.90 -7.22 0.69
C TRP A 192 11.07 -6.60 1.80
N LYS A 193 9.84 -6.19 1.48
CA LYS A 193 8.90 -5.66 2.47
C LYS A 193 7.53 -6.31 2.33
N ALA A 194 6.93 -6.69 3.45
CA ALA A 194 5.55 -7.16 3.52
C ALA A 194 4.71 -6.19 4.36
N PHE A 195 3.74 -5.53 3.73
CA PHE A 195 2.78 -4.64 4.38
C PHE A 195 1.59 -5.46 4.85
N VAL A 196 1.34 -5.44 6.15
CA VAL A 196 0.31 -6.25 6.81
C VAL A 196 -0.37 -5.49 7.94
N MET A 197 -1.62 -5.82 8.23
CA MET A 197 -2.36 -5.22 9.34
C MET A 197 -2.21 -5.98 10.66
N VAL A 198 -2.63 -5.36 11.76
CA VAL A 198 -2.46 -5.90 13.12
C VAL A 198 -3.16 -7.25 13.33
N TYR A 199 -4.33 -7.47 12.72
CA TYR A 199 -5.06 -8.73 12.85
C TYR A 199 -4.33 -9.89 12.17
N GLN A 200 -3.67 -9.62 11.06
CA GLN A 200 -2.90 -10.63 10.34
C GLN A 200 -1.72 -11.14 11.16
N ILE A 201 -0.96 -10.26 11.83
CA ILE A 201 0.12 -10.69 12.73
C ILE A 201 -0.38 -11.24 14.06
N SER A 202 -1.65 -11.04 14.40
CA SER A 202 -2.28 -11.56 15.63
C SER A 202 -2.79 -12.98 15.46
N SER A 203 -3.12 -13.39 14.24
CA SER A 203 -3.66 -14.72 13.94
C SER A 203 -2.54 -15.75 13.75
N GLU A 204 -2.79 -17.00 14.16
CA GLU A 204 -1.83 -18.08 13.95
C GLU A 204 -1.61 -18.38 12.47
N SER A 205 -2.67 -18.26 11.64
CA SER A 205 -2.60 -18.43 10.19
C SER A 205 -1.72 -17.36 9.54
N GLY A 206 -1.92 -16.09 9.91
CA GLY A 206 -1.11 -14.98 9.39
C GLY A 206 0.36 -15.07 9.81
N LYS A 207 0.63 -15.46 11.06
CA LYS A 207 2.00 -15.74 11.51
C LYS A 207 2.63 -16.90 10.73
N ALA A 208 1.88 -17.98 10.47
CA ALA A 208 2.35 -19.11 9.67
C ALA A 208 2.64 -18.69 8.22
N PHE A 209 1.77 -17.85 7.62
CA PHE A 209 2.00 -17.23 6.32
C PHE A 209 3.32 -16.46 6.30
N LEU A 210 3.54 -15.54 7.25
CA LEU A 210 4.74 -14.70 7.33
C LEU A 210 6.01 -15.49 7.55
N LYS A 211 5.98 -16.52 8.42
CA LYS A 211 7.09 -17.44 8.62
C LYS A 211 7.44 -18.22 7.35
N LYS A 212 6.46 -18.50 6.50
CA LYS A 212 6.65 -19.22 5.24
C LYS A 212 7.08 -18.29 4.09
N LEU A 213 6.55 -17.06 4.06
CA LEU A 213 6.92 -16.04 3.08
C LEU A 213 8.36 -15.54 3.30
N VAL A 214 8.81 -15.48 4.54
CA VAL A 214 10.16 -15.04 4.96
C VAL A 214 10.50 -13.64 4.42
N PRO A 215 9.71 -12.60 4.69
CA PRO A 215 10.05 -11.26 4.27
C PRO A 215 11.25 -10.72 5.07
N GLU A 216 12.06 -9.87 4.44
CA GLU A 216 13.19 -9.20 5.12
C GLU A 216 12.70 -8.21 6.18
N GLN A 217 11.57 -7.54 5.90
CA GLN A 217 10.88 -6.66 6.84
C GLN A 217 9.37 -6.84 6.74
N ILE A 218 8.70 -6.90 7.88
CA ILE A 218 7.25 -6.84 8.00
C ILE A 218 6.88 -5.43 8.46
N CYS A 219 6.21 -4.68 7.60
CA CYS A 219 5.73 -3.32 7.86
C CYS A 219 4.28 -3.40 8.34
N LEU A 220 4.08 -3.06 9.62
CA LEU A 220 2.74 -3.01 10.19
C LEU A 220 2.11 -1.67 9.88
N TYR A 221 1.07 -1.67 9.06
CA TYR A 221 0.29 -0.53 8.59
C TYR A 221 -1.20 -0.70 8.92
N HIS A 222 -2.09 -0.01 8.24
CA HIS A 222 -3.53 0.01 8.50
C HIS A 222 -3.85 0.51 9.90
N LEU A 223 -3.24 1.63 10.24
CA LEU A 223 -3.43 2.29 11.53
C LEU A 223 -3.87 3.73 11.28
N PRO A 224 -4.90 4.21 12.01
CA PRO A 224 -5.31 5.60 11.94
C PRO A 224 -4.27 6.53 12.60
N TYR A 225 -4.42 7.84 12.39
CA TYR A 225 -3.71 8.81 13.23
C TYR A 225 -4.10 8.61 14.70
N PRO A 226 -3.20 8.89 15.66
CA PRO A 226 -3.49 8.70 17.08
C PRO A 226 -4.74 9.42 17.57
N GLU A 227 -5.06 10.59 17.02
CA GLU A 227 -6.24 11.38 17.35
C GLU A 227 -7.56 10.79 16.81
N ASP A 228 -7.49 9.98 15.78
CA ASP A 228 -8.64 9.30 15.17
C ASP A 228 -8.83 7.87 15.72
N ASP A 229 -7.84 7.33 16.45
CA ASP A 229 -7.80 5.93 16.93
C ASP A 229 -8.81 5.64 18.06
N ARG A 230 -10.08 5.59 17.72
CA ARG A 230 -11.18 5.30 18.67
C ARG A 230 -11.19 3.86 19.15
N CYS A 231 -10.62 2.95 18.38
CA CYS A 231 -10.60 1.51 18.64
C CYS A 231 -9.30 1.03 19.31
N HIS A 232 -8.37 1.93 19.61
CA HIS A 232 -7.05 1.63 20.21
C HIS A 232 -6.21 0.64 19.37
N PHE A 233 -6.32 0.71 18.05
CA PHE A 233 -5.54 -0.10 17.11
C PHE A 233 -4.04 0.13 17.25
N CYS A 234 -3.61 1.38 17.46
CA CYS A 234 -2.20 1.70 17.65
C CYS A 234 -1.61 1.00 18.89
N ASN A 235 -2.34 1.00 20.02
CA ASN A 235 -1.91 0.29 21.22
C ASN A 235 -1.82 -1.23 21.01
N LEU A 236 -2.83 -1.80 20.33
CA LEU A 236 -2.83 -3.22 19.98
C LEU A 236 -1.65 -3.55 19.06
N ALA A 237 -1.40 -2.71 18.06
CA ALA A 237 -0.30 -2.86 17.11
C ALA A 237 1.07 -2.84 17.81
N GLU A 238 1.29 -1.91 18.74
CA GLU A 238 2.52 -1.88 19.55
C GLU A 238 2.72 -3.17 20.35
N GLN A 239 1.66 -3.64 21.02
CA GLN A 239 1.70 -4.86 21.80
C GLN A 239 2.06 -6.07 20.91
N LYS A 240 1.36 -6.20 19.77
CA LYS A 240 1.57 -7.32 18.84
C LYS A 240 2.93 -7.26 18.16
N CYS A 241 3.40 -6.06 17.80
CA CYS A 241 4.73 -5.86 17.27
C CYS A 241 5.81 -6.35 18.25
N ARG A 242 5.71 -6.02 19.55
CA ARG A 242 6.62 -6.51 20.59
C ARG A 242 6.57 -8.04 20.71
N GLN A 243 5.38 -8.64 20.68
CA GLN A 243 5.22 -10.12 20.74
C GLN A 243 5.86 -10.79 19.53
N CYS A 244 5.57 -10.35 18.33
CA CYS A 244 6.12 -10.92 17.09
C CYS A 244 7.64 -10.78 17.00
N LYS A 245 8.21 -9.66 17.46
CA LYS A 245 9.66 -9.50 17.58
C LYS A 245 10.29 -10.53 18.54
N ALA A 246 9.65 -10.79 19.67
CA ALA A 246 10.11 -11.82 20.61
C ALA A 246 10.01 -13.24 20.02
N GLU A 247 9.10 -13.47 19.07
CA GLU A 247 8.98 -14.70 18.28
C GLU A 247 9.95 -14.78 17.09
N GLY A 248 10.81 -13.76 16.89
CA GLY A 248 11.82 -13.71 15.83
C GLY A 248 11.31 -13.20 14.47
N LEU A 249 10.11 -12.61 14.39
CA LEU A 249 9.61 -11.98 13.18
C LEU A 249 10.15 -10.55 13.05
N PRO A 250 10.63 -10.12 11.86
CA PRO A 250 11.21 -8.78 11.62
C PRO A 250 10.12 -7.71 11.44
N VAL A 251 9.23 -7.55 12.44
CA VAL A 251 8.09 -6.63 12.39
C VAL A 251 8.51 -5.22 12.81
N LYS A 252 8.09 -4.21 12.06
CA LYS A 252 8.23 -2.78 12.38
C LYS A 252 6.86 -2.09 12.19
N MET A 253 6.42 -1.31 13.16
CA MET A 253 5.36 -0.34 12.92
C MET A 253 5.92 0.79 12.05
N ILE A 254 5.15 1.22 11.07
CA ILE A 254 5.50 2.36 10.23
C ILE A 254 4.67 3.58 10.65
N GLU A 255 5.30 4.73 10.58
CA GLU A 255 4.66 6.00 10.90
C GLU A 255 3.86 6.50 9.70
N SER A 256 2.71 7.15 9.97
CA SER A 256 1.94 7.85 8.94
C SER A 256 2.67 9.12 8.48
N ASP A 257 2.38 9.56 7.26
CA ASP A 257 3.00 10.72 6.60
C ASP A 257 4.54 10.68 6.58
N SER A 258 5.11 9.49 6.40
CA SER A 258 6.56 9.31 6.45
C SER A 258 7.10 8.40 5.32
N PHE A 259 8.39 8.60 4.99
CA PHE A 259 9.13 7.63 4.20
C PHE A 259 9.55 6.45 5.04
N ILE A 260 9.42 5.27 4.45
CA ILE A 260 9.84 4.02 5.08
C ILE A 260 11.31 3.79 4.72
N ASP A 261 12.13 3.57 5.73
CA ASP A 261 13.56 3.30 5.57
C ASP A 261 13.82 2.16 4.57
N SER A 262 14.79 2.37 3.69
CA SER A 262 15.25 1.41 2.67
C SER A 262 15.92 0.17 3.26
#